data_55ce63eb030fa9f85f2814482fbfd56a
#
_entry.id   55ce63eb030fa9f85f2814482fbfd56a
#
_cell.length_a   1.000
_cell.length_b   1.000
_cell.length_c   1.000
_cell.angle_alpha   90.00
_cell.angle_beta   90.00
_cell.angle_gamma   90.00
#
_symmetry.space_group_name_H-M   'P 1'
#
loop_
_entity.id
_entity.type
_entity.pdbx_description
1 polymer ?
#
loop_
_entity_poly.entity_id
_entity_poly.type
_entity_poly.pdbx_seq_one_letter_code
_entity_poly.pdbx_strand_id
1 'polypeptide(L)'
;MHREIAALLLALLVSPAFGKSLYWRALDVTARLDADGHLHVTERHAMVFDGDWNGGERRFDIRPGQELAFHGMRKLVNVTEIPLRRGNLANVDHWNFANNNTVRWRSRLPSDPPFSNQELIYLLDYDLSNIIVKSGSHYRLNHDFAFPDRAGVIKNFFLRLDVDPSWRGIVSPLEITRQNLAPGGAVVVNADLSYAGPGSPAAVHRIRWLRFLLVPAALLIAGVLLTVHFFVTEKSKGRFGALFPTSLINDAWLQRYVLSLPPEAVGAAWDENSGAPEVGAVLARMAQEKKITTWTTSSSKLFGSDSVLHLRLNADWATLPPAEKDLVQALFLGKLETDTETIRAHYASTGFRPVTLIQNSIDEALLKVPEWSTPAPLFSSTDAVLIVIAALCFLIAFSSGGTMVPALFITVAVPGIIGFGVAAAARADVARRQRAVVAPVIFAWVLIVAEAIIGVIALGLVLPFVFALGAGGVALALAALILRLSRSRDDVTKIEFRRRLAAARNYFQQQLRAKNPKLRDDWFPYLIAFGLGDDVDQWFRSFGARSSAIAFSGGTSSSSSGGGKSASTWTGGGGGGGSGGGGGGGW
;
A
#
# COMPACT_ATOMS: atom_id res chain seq x y z
N MET A 1 -5.91 -32.62 48.42
CA MET A 1 -5.01 -31.45 48.53
C MET A 1 -4.92 -30.59 47.27
N HIS A 2 -4.78 -31.12 46.04
CA HIS A 2 -4.71 -30.29 44.81
C HIS A 2 -6.04 -29.66 44.38
N ARG A 3 -7.18 -30.23 44.71
CA ARG A 3 -8.52 -29.66 44.36
C ARG A 3 -8.93 -28.51 45.28
N GLU A 4 -8.49 -28.47 46.48
CA GLU A 4 -8.81 -27.40 47.46
C GLU A 4 -7.93 -26.17 47.25
N ILE A 5 -6.69 -26.35 46.79
CA ILE A 5 -5.80 -25.23 46.41
C ILE A 5 -6.28 -24.55 45.14
N ALA A 6 -6.82 -25.31 44.18
CA ALA A 6 -7.40 -24.73 42.95
C ALA A 6 -8.68 -23.93 43.23
N ALA A 7 -9.51 -24.38 44.18
CA ALA A 7 -10.71 -23.63 44.61
C ALA A 7 -10.36 -22.35 45.37
N LEU A 8 -9.28 -22.36 46.18
CA LEU A 8 -8.79 -21.19 46.91
C LEU A 8 -8.15 -20.16 45.94
N LEU A 9 -7.43 -20.62 44.92
CA LEU A 9 -6.86 -19.76 43.88
C LEU A 9 -7.95 -19.16 42.97
N LEU A 10 -9.05 -19.89 42.73
CA LEU A 10 -10.18 -19.36 41.92
C LEU A 10 -11.01 -18.33 42.73
N ALA A 11 -11.09 -18.48 44.08
CA ALA A 11 -11.74 -17.52 44.95
C ALA A 11 -10.95 -16.20 45.12
N LEU A 12 -9.63 -16.24 44.96
CA LEU A 12 -8.76 -15.05 44.99
C LEU A 12 -8.78 -14.24 43.70
N LEU A 13 -9.32 -14.77 42.58
CA LEU A 13 -9.46 -14.08 41.28
C LEU A 13 -10.78 -13.34 41.13
N VAL A 14 -11.73 -13.47 42.05
CA VAL A 14 -12.94 -12.64 42.08
C VAL A 14 -12.66 -11.39 42.92
N SER A 15 -11.77 -10.54 42.46
CA SER A 15 -11.80 -9.14 42.87
C SER A 15 -13.15 -8.58 42.41
N PRO A 16 -13.98 -8.01 43.30
CA PRO A 16 -15.16 -7.29 42.85
C PRO A 16 -14.67 -6.18 41.96
N ALA A 17 -14.90 -6.29 40.64
CA ALA A 17 -14.76 -5.18 39.75
C ALA A 17 -15.84 -4.19 40.19
N PHE A 18 -15.47 -3.23 41.04
CA PHE A 18 -16.31 -2.06 41.31
C PHE A 18 -16.53 -1.37 39.96
N GLY A 19 -17.69 -1.64 39.37
CA GLY A 19 -18.04 -1.13 38.08
C GLY A 19 -18.14 0.41 38.16
N LYS A 20 -17.34 1.11 37.37
CA LYS A 20 -17.47 2.56 37.23
C LYS A 20 -18.82 2.86 36.62
N SER A 21 -19.59 3.76 37.21
CA SER A 21 -20.79 4.29 36.57
C SER A 21 -20.74 5.81 36.49
N LEU A 22 -21.31 6.32 35.41
CA LEU A 22 -21.46 7.74 35.15
C LEU A 22 -22.80 7.99 34.48
N TYR A 23 -23.57 8.95 35.00
CA TYR A 23 -24.78 9.41 34.36
C TYR A 23 -25.01 10.89 34.62
N TRP A 24 -25.83 11.53 33.78
CA TRP A 24 -26.29 12.89 34.02
C TRP A 24 -27.64 12.85 34.74
N ARG A 25 -27.72 13.45 35.94
CA ARG A 25 -29.01 13.69 36.59
C ARG A 25 -29.81 14.69 35.79
N ALA A 26 -29.13 15.75 35.30
CA ALA A 26 -29.70 16.71 34.39
C ALA A 26 -28.66 17.25 33.40
N LEU A 27 -29.07 17.50 32.20
CA LEU A 27 -28.36 18.29 31.20
C LEU A 27 -29.28 19.41 30.74
N ASP A 28 -29.01 20.62 31.16
CA ASP A 28 -29.77 21.82 30.76
C ASP A 28 -28.94 22.60 29.75
N VAL A 29 -29.47 22.79 28.56
CA VAL A 29 -28.82 23.49 27.44
C VAL A 29 -29.58 24.76 27.16
N THR A 30 -28.91 25.89 27.29
CA THR A 30 -29.42 27.20 26.85
C THR A 30 -28.61 27.60 25.62
N ALA A 31 -29.29 27.78 24.51
CA ALA A 31 -28.67 28.15 23.25
C ALA A 31 -29.32 29.40 22.65
N ARG A 32 -28.54 30.22 21.97
CA ARG A 32 -29.02 31.39 21.26
C ARG A 32 -28.39 31.47 19.88
N LEU A 33 -29.23 31.46 18.85
CA LEU A 33 -28.82 31.74 17.48
C LEU A 33 -28.95 33.24 17.24
N ASP A 34 -27.83 33.93 17.02
CA ASP A 34 -27.81 35.39 16.78
C ASP A 34 -28.10 35.75 15.31
N ALA A 35 -28.22 37.06 15.03
CA ALA A 35 -28.48 37.57 13.67
C ALA A 35 -27.34 37.19 12.68
N ASP A 36 -26.11 37.10 13.17
CA ASP A 36 -24.93 36.80 12.34
C ASP A 36 -24.76 35.30 12.03
N GLY A 37 -25.61 34.44 12.62
CA GLY A 37 -25.59 32.98 12.39
C GLY A 37 -24.66 32.22 13.32
N HIS A 38 -24.20 32.86 14.42
CA HIS A 38 -23.45 32.18 15.47
C HIS A 38 -24.42 31.58 16.49
N LEU A 39 -24.10 30.38 16.98
CA LEU A 39 -24.82 29.70 18.03
C LEU A 39 -24.03 29.77 19.33
N HIS A 40 -24.51 30.57 20.26
CA HIS A 40 -23.97 30.70 21.63
C HIS A 40 -24.61 29.63 22.50
N VAL A 41 -23.84 28.84 23.22
CA VAL A 41 -24.34 27.70 24.00
C VAL A 41 -23.73 27.71 25.40
N THR A 42 -24.61 27.56 26.40
CA THR A 42 -24.26 27.23 27.79
C THR A 42 -24.86 25.88 28.12
N GLU A 43 -24.02 24.89 28.43
CA GLU A 43 -24.43 23.58 28.91
C GLU A 43 -24.22 23.48 30.42
N ARG A 44 -25.28 23.14 31.17
CA ARG A 44 -25.20 22.83 32.59
C ARG A 44 -25.29 21.31 32.79
N HIS A 45 -24.19 20.71 33.15
CA HIS A 45 -24.02 19.30 33.38
C HIS A 45 -24.13 18.95 34.87
N ALA A 46 -25.22 18.33 35.33
CA ALA A 46 -25.30 17.72 36.65
C ALA A 46 -24.93 16.24 36.52
N MET A 47 -23.63 15.94 36.69
CA MET A 47 -23.02 14.62 36.49
C MET A 47 -22.90 13.88 37.81
N VAL A 48 -23.29 12.63 37.84
CA VAL A 48 -23.12 11.74 39.00
C VAL A 48 -22.07 10.72 38.69
N PHE A 49 -20.99 10.75 39.45
CA PHE A 49 -19.83 9.87 39.35
C PHE A 49 -19.89 8.81 40.45
N ASP A 50 -19.67 7.54 40.10
CA ASP A 50 -19.49 6.43 41.02
C ASP A 50 -18.31 5.57 40.55
N GLY A 51 -17.37 5.29 41.48
CA GLY A 51 -16.12 4.58 41.17
C GLY A 51 -14.94 5.48 40.83
N ASP A 52 -13.92 4.90 40.22
CA ASP A 52 -12.61 5.53 40.01
C ASP A 52 -12.57 6.35 38.71
N TRP A 53 -13.22 7.50 38.75
CA TRP A 53 -13.18 8.50 37.69
C TRP A 53 -12.21 9.64 38.06
N ASN A 54 -11.50 10.17 37.07
CA ASN A 54 -10.60 11.31 37.29
C ASN A 54 -11.30 12.68 37.06
N GLY A 55 -12.30 12.69 36.22
CA GLY A 55 -13.05 13.88 35.85
C GLY A 55 -13.98 13.62 34.69
N GLY A 56 -14.35 14.66 33.98
CA GLY A 56 -15.25 14.58 32.81
C GLY A 56 -14.60 15.01 31.52
N GLU A 57 -15.28 14.70 30.42
CA GLU A 57 -14.94 15.19 29.09
C GLU A 57 -16.18 15.56 28.28
N ARG A 58 -16.02 16.52 27.39
CA ARG A 58 -17.01 16.92 26.39
C ARG A 58 -16.36 16.92 25.02
N ARG A 59 -16.78 16.02 24.14
CA ARG A 59 -16.37 15.96 22.75
C ARG A 59 -17.39 16.67 21.88
N PHE A 60 -16.91 17.60 21.04
CA PHE A 60 -17.71 18.34 20.09
C PHE A 60 -17.56 17.72 18.70
N ASP A 61 -18.67 17.47 18.03
CA ASP A 61 -18.67 17.04 16.63
C ASP A 61 -18.72 18.28 15.73
N ILE A 62 -17.53 18.74 15.35
CA ILE A 62 -17.34 19.93 14.52
C ILE A 62 -17.30 19.51 13.07
N ARG A 63 -18.32 19.87 12.33
CA ARG A 63 -18.41 19.60 10.90
C ARG A 63 -17.42 20.44 10.10
N PRO A 64 -17.06 19.97 8.89
CA PRO A 64 -16.20 20.73 7.99
C PRO A 64 -16.69 22.16 7.75
N GLY A 65 -15.85 23.14 8.08
CA GLY A 65 -16.13 24.55 7.94
C GLY A 65 -16.85 25.18 9.13
N GLN A 66 -17.21 24.40 10.16
CA GLN A 66 -17.63 24.93 11.45
C GLN A 66 -16.40 25.26 12.31
N GLU A 67 -16.59 26.21 13.23
CA GLU A 67 -15.56 26.61 14.19
C GLU A 67 -16.14 26.57 15.59
N LEU A 68 -15.35 26.10 16.55
CA LEU A 68 -15.65 26.07 17.98
C LEU A 68 -14.79 27.08 18.68
N ALA A 69 -15.41 28.07 19.35
CA ALA A 69 -14.78 28.95 20.31
C ALA A 69 -15.22 28.55 21.71
N PHE A 70 -14.36 27.85 22.45
CA PHE A 70 -14.65 27.45 23.83
C PHE A 70 -14.16 28.53 24.78
N HIS A 71 -15.10 29.17 25.50
CA HIS A 71 -14.81 30.32 26.37
C HIS A 71 -14.32 29.89 27.75
N GLY A 72 -14.73 28.71 28.23
CA GLY A 72 -14.32 28.20 29.51
C GLY A 72 -15.39 27.36 30.17
N MET A 73 -15.11 26.99 31.41
CA MET A 73 -16.06 26.23 32.22
C MET A 73 -15.98 26.62 33.70
N ARG A 74 -17.09 26.41 34.40
CA ARG A 74 -17.24 26.71 35.82
C ARG A 74 -17.82 25.51 36.54
N LYS A 75 -17.44 25.30 37.78
CA LYS A 75 -18.02 24.30 38.69
C LYS A 75 -18.99 25.02 39.63
N LEU A 76 -20.18 24.47 39.78
CA LEU A 76 -21.16 25.01 40.74
C LEU A 76 -20.99 24.28 42.06
N VAL A 77 -20.62 25.00 43.10
CA VAL A 77 -20.53 24.50 44.48
C VAL A 77 -21.59 25.24 45.30
N ASN A 78 -22.64 24.53 45.72
CA ASN A 78 -23.87 25.09 46.26
C ASN A 78 -24.50 26.09 45.26
N VAL A 79 -24.41 27.38 45.52
CA VAL A 79 -24.90 28.46 44.64
C VAL A 79 -23.78 29.31 44.03
N THR A 80 -22.53 28.98 44.30
CA THR A 80 -21.36 29.76 43.86
C THR A 80 -20.73 29.11 42.63
N GLU A 81 -20.55 29.88 41.59
CA GLU A 81 -19.84 29.46 40.38
C GLU A 81 -18.34 29.71 40.53
N ILE A 82 -17.54 28.66 40.45
CA ILE A 82 -16.10 28.69 40.57
C ILE A 82 -15.50 28.41 39.17
N PRO A 83 -14.79 29.37 38.55
CA PRO A 83 -14.18 29.12 37.23
C PRO A 83 -13.04 28.13 37.33
N LEU A 84 -13.03 27.13 36.44
CA LEU A 84 -11.92 26.21 36.27
C LEU A 84 -10.80 26.88 35.46
N ARG A 85 -9.55 26.60 35.81
CA ARG A 85 -8.39 27.15 35.13
C ARG A 85 -8.00 26.30 33.92
N ARG A 86 -7.69 26.95 32.81
CA ARG A 86 -7.05 26.24 31.70
C ARG A 86 -5.61 25.88 32.08
N GLY A 87 -5.24 24.60 32.00
CA GLY A 87 -3.89 24.18 32.40
C GLY A 87 -3.66 22.68 32.42
N ASN A 88 -2.66 22.25 33.17
CA ASN A 88 -2.30 20.85 33.30
C ASN A 88 -3.35 20.07 34.09
N LEU A 89 -3.83 18.97 33.51
CA LEU A 89 -4.79 18.06 34.14
C LEU A 89 -4.21 17.23 35.31
N ALA A 90 -2.98 17.47 35.74
CA ALA A 90 -2.46 16.96 37.01
C ALA A 90 -3.12 17.61 38.23
N ASN A 91 -3.73 18.78 38.07
CA ASN A 91 -4.37 19.55 39.14
C ASN A 91 -5.89 19.48 39.06
N VAL A 92 -6.55 19.37 40.21
CA VAL A 92 -8.02 19.43 40.31
C VAL A 92 -8.52 20.83 39.90
N ASP A 93 -9.74 20.87 39.36
CA ASP A 93 -10.41 22.08 38.85
C ASP A 93 -9.62 22.78 37.73
N HIS A 94 -8.82 21.99 36.96
CA HIS A 94 -8.21 22.42 35.72
C HIS A 94 -8.86 21.72 34.53
N TRP A 95 -8.90 22.41 33.40
CA TRP A 95 -9.34 21.88 32.10
C TRP A 95 -8.34 22.14 31.00
N ASN A 96 -8.35 21.31 29.98
CA ASN A 96 -7.55 21.49 28.74
C ASN A 96 -8.20 20.77 27.58
N PHE A 97 -7.79 21.12 26.36
CA PHE A 97 -8.12 20.33 25.18
C PHE A 97 -7.27 19.06 25.14
N ALA A 98 -7.92 17.90 25.07
CA ALA A 98 -7.26 16.61 24.82
C ALA A 98 -6.89 16.47 23.32
N ASN A 99 -7.69 17.09 22.46
CA ASN A 99 -7.48 17.28 21.02
C ASN A 99 -8.29 18.51 20.58
N ASN A 100 -8.32 18.83 19.27
CA ASN A 100 -8.97 20.04 18.76
C ASN A 100 -10.48 20.16 19.06
N ASN A 101 -11.15 19.08 19.46
CA ASN A 101 -12.60 19.05 19.66
C ASN A 101 -13.04 18.37 20.96
N THR A 102 -12.12 18.06 21.87
CA THR A 102 -12.45 17.41 23.14
C THR A 102 -11.87 18.20 24.31
N VAL A 103 -12.74 18.74 25.13
CA VAL A 103 -12.39 19.39 26.40
C VAL A 103 -12.45 18.34 27.51
N ARG A 104 -11.39 18.27 28.31
CA ARG A 104 -11.30 17.41 29.51
C ARG A 104 -11.06 18.27 30.71
N TRP A 105 -11.61 17.86 31.86
CA TRP A 105 -11.36 18.51 33.14
C TRP A 105 -11.13 17.50 34.25
N ARG A 106 -10.32 17.86 35.21
CA ARG A 106 -10.01 17.04 36.36
C ARG A 106 -10.87 17.44 37.57
N SER A 107 -11.53 16.44 38.15
CA SER A 107 -12.40 16.60 39.32
C SER A 107 -11.83 15.96 40.57
N ARG A 108 -10.85 15.05 40.46
CA ARG A 108 -10.26 14.28 41.55
C ARG A 108 -8.81 13.89 41.18
N LEU A 109 -7.92 13.81 42.17
CA LEU A 109 -6.59 13.21 42.00
C LEU A 109 -6.65 11.68 42.08
N PRO A 110 -5.72 10.96 41.45
CA PRO A 110 -5.65 9.49 41.57
C PRO A 110 -5.43 9.00 42.99
N SER A 111 -4.81 9.82 43.87
CA SER A 111 -4.60 9.56 45.29
C SER A 111 -5.85 9.72 46.17
N ASP A 112 -6.88 10.41 45.64
CA ASP A 112 -8.09 10.64 46.41
C ASP A 112 -9.00 9.42 46.38
N PRO A 113 -9.88 9.20 47.35
CA PRO A 113 -10.85 8.11 47.32
C PRO A 113 -11.72 8.16 46.07
N PRO A 114 -12.11 6.99 45.51
CA PRO A 114 -13.07 6.93 44.43
C PRO A 114 -14.36 7.66 44.75
N PHE A 115 -15.04 8.18 43.73
CA PHE A 115 -16.35 8.78 43.92
C PHE A 115 -17.37 7.75 44.40
N SER A 116 -18.24 8.14 45.32
CA SER A 116 -19.34 7.34 45.82
C SER A 116 -20.64 8.04 45.53
N ASN A 117 -21.23 7.78 44.36
CA ASN A 117 -22.48 8.36 43.85
C ASN A 117 -22.52 9.90 44.01
N GLN A 118 -21.39 10.56 43.72
CA GLN A 118 -21.20 11.99 43.96
C GLN A 118 -21.65 12.82 42.75
N GLU A 119 -22.55 13.78 43.01
CA GLU A 119 -22.94 14.75 41.97
C GLU A 119 -21.99 15.94 41.93
N LEU A 120 -21.54 16.26 40.72
CA LEU A 120 -20.76 17.46 40.40
C LEU A 120 -21.48 18.22 39.28
N ILE A 121 -21.57 19.53 39.42
CA ILE A 121 -22.26 20.36 38.43
C ILE A 121 -21.22 21.27 37.75
N TYR A 122 -21.21 21.23 36.41
CA TYR A 122 -20.36 22.04 35.56
C TYR A 122 -21.19 22.85 34.58
N LEU A 123 -20.77 24.08 34.32
CA LEU A 123 -21.28 24.93 33.25
C LEU A 123 -20.18 25.12 32.22
N LEU A 124 -20.50 24.84 30.96
CA LEU A 124 -19.60 24.95 29.82
C LEU A 124 -20.14 26.02 28.87
N ASP A 125 -19.30 27.01 28.52
CA ASP A 125 -19.68 28.11 27.62
C ASP A 125 -18.86 28.04 26.33
N TYR A 126 -19.54 28.06 25.19
CA TYR A 126 -18.90 28.03 23.89
C TYR A 126 -19.77 28.60 22.78
N ASP A 127 -19.12 29.00 21.69
CA ASP A 127 -19.78 29.43 20.46
C ASP A 127 -19.47 28.47 19.32
N LEU A 128 -20.44 28.26 18.44
CA LEU A 128 -20.30 27.59 17.19
C LEU A 128 -20.58 28.53 16.03
N SER A 129 -19.57 28.74 15.18
CA SER A 129 -19.71 29.50 13.94
C SER A 129 -19.99 28.55 12.76
N ASN A 130 -20.62 29.10 11.72
CA ASN A 130 -20.97 28.33 10.52
C ASN A 130 -21.86 27.11 10.81
N ILE A 131 -22.74 27.19 11.81
CA ILE A 131 -23.68 26.13 12.17
C ILE A 131 -24.84 26.02 11.16
N ILE A 132 -25.11 27.09 10.44
CA ILE A 132 -26.17 27.18 9.42
C ILE A 132 -25.62 26.72 8.07
N VAL A 133 -26.39 25.92 7.36
CA VAL A 133 -26.11 25.49 5.98
C VAL A 133 -26.96 26.30 5.00
N LYS A 134 -26.32 27.04 4.08
CA LYS A 134 -27.00 27.79 3.02
C LYS A 134 -27.11 26.94 1.75
N SER A 135 -28.33 26.88 1.17
CA SER A 135 -28.60 26.24 -0.10
C SER A 135 -29.49 27.16 -0.95
N GLY A 136 -28.91 27.91 -1.89
CA GLY A 136 -29.60 28.96 -2.62
C GLY A 136 -30.04 30.09 -1.70
N SER A 137 -31.35 30.38 -1.64
CA SER A 137 -31.97 31.38 -0.75
C SER A 137 -32.39 30.79 0.60
N HIS A 138 -32.27 29.49 0.80
CA HIS A 138 -32.70 28.79 2.01
C HIS A 138 -31.54 28.52 2.95
N TYR A 139 -31.84 28.49 4.22
CA TYR A 139 -30.89 28.17 5.29
C TYR A 139 -31.45 27.01 6.09
N ARG A 140 -30.58 26.18 6.64
CA ARG A 140 -30.97 25.04 7.48
C ARG A 140 -30.08 25.00 8.72
N LEU A 141 -30.72 24.96 9.87
CA LEU A 141 -30.13 24.57 11.14
C LEU A 141 -30.34 23.08 11.33
N ASN A 142 -29.27 22.33 11.56
CA ASN A 142 -29.33 20.92 11.91
C ASN A 142 -28.23 20.62 12.93
N HIS A 143 -28.60 20.62 14.23
CA HIS A 143 -27.66 20.44 15.33
C HIS A 143 -28.24 19.54 16.41
N ASP A 144 -27.38 18.65 16.97
CA ASP A 144 -27.73 17.76 18.08
C ASP A 144 -27.20 18.37 19.39
N PHE A 145 -28.10 18.65 20.30
CA PHE A 145 -27.79 19.24 21.60
C PHE A 145 -27.54 18.23 22.71
N ALA A 146 -27.69 16.91 22.45
CA ALA A 146 -27.61 15.87 23.48
C ALA A 146 -26.38 14.97 23.37
N PHE A 147 -25.44 15.23 22.44
CA PHE A 147 -24.21 14.47 22.22
C PHE A 147 -24.37 12.94 22.45
N PRO A 148 -24.94 12.19 21.51
CA PRO A 148 -25.34 10.78 21.68
C PRO A 148 -24.16 9.86 22.04
N ASP A 149 -22.92 10.20 21.67
CA ASP A 149 -21.71 9.45 21.99
C ASP A 149 -21.21 9.78 23.43
N ARG A 150 -22.02 9.40 24.42
CA ARG A 150 -21.76 9.58 25.85
C ARG A 150 -21.75 8.27 26.61
N ALA A 151 -21.05 8.27 27.75
CA ALA A 151 -20.86 7.06 28.56
C ALA A 151 -22.10 6.62 29.37
N GLY A 152 -23.06 7.54 29.62
CA GLY A 152 -24.17 7.26 30.50
C GLY A 152 -25.51 7.89 30.06
N VAL A 153 -26.58 7.55 30.79
CA VAL A 153 -27.92 8.08 30.56
C VAL A 153 -28.04 9.53 31.03
N ILE A 154 -28.78 10.37 30.29
CA ILE A 154 -29.26 11.66 30.77
C ILE A 154 -30.67 11.45 31.33
N LYS A 155 -30.86 11.58 32.66
CA LYS A 155 -32.16 11.35 33.29
C LYS A 155 -33.15 12.44 32.92
N ASN A 156 -32.70 13.70 32.97
CA ASN A 156 -33.51 14.87 32.60
C ASN A 156 -32.72 15.72 31.61
N PHE A 157 -33.24 15.89 30.42
CA PHE A 157 -32.68 16.78 29.39
C PHE A 157 -33.63 17.95 29.18
N PHE A 158 -33.10 19.14 29.17
CA PHE A 158 -33.83 20.36 28.83
C PHE A 158 -33.00 21.20 27.85
N LEU A 159 -33.65 21.66 26.77
CA LEU A 159 -33.09 22.59 25.80
C LEU A 159 -34.01 23.82 25.74
N ARG A 160 -33.43 25.00 25.85
CA ARG A 160 -34.02 26.27 25.45
C ARG A 160 -33.17 26.90 24.36
N LEU A 161 -33.78 27.06 23.17
CA LEU A 161 -33.15 27.70 22.02
C LEU A 161 -33.88 29.03 21.72
N ASP A 162 -33.20 30.13 21.97
CA ASP A 162 -33.64 31.47 21.58
C ASP A 162 -33.07 31.79 20.18
N VAL A 163 -33.91 32.25 19.28
CA VAL A 163 -33.55 32.57 17.90
C VAL A 163 -33.81 34.02 17.61
N ASP A 164 -32.80 34.72 17.06
CA ASP A 164 -32.92 36.13 16.71
C ASP A 164 -34.06 36.37 15.72
N PRO A 165 -34.84 37.43 15.84
CA PRO A 165 -35.98 37.76 14.95
C PRO A 165 -35.63 37.90 13.46
N SER A 166 -34.35 38.08 13.13
CA SER A 166 -33.87 38.05 11.74
C SER A 166 -34.05 36.71 11.06
N TRP A 167 -34.20 35.64 11.86
CA TRP A 167 -34.47 34.29 11.36
C TRP A 167 -35.93 33.94 11.47
N ARG A 168 -36.51 33.37 10.42
CA ARG A 168 -37.89 32.88 10.37
C ARG A 168 -37.89 31.38 10.05
N GLY A 169 -38.89 30.65 10.49
CA GLY A 169 -39.06 29.22 10.26
C GLY A 169 -38.95 28.33 11.50
N ILE A 170 -38.68 28.97 12.67
CA ILE A 170 -38.66 28.32 13.98
C ILE A 170 -39.36 29.20 15.00
N VAL A 171 -40.10 28.60 15.90
CA VAL A 171 -40.70 29.31 17.02
C VAL A 171 -39.64 29.60 18.08
N SER A 172 -39.56 30.85 18.56
CA SER A 172 -38.58 31.25 19.57
C SER A 172 -39.31 31.81 20.81
N PRO A 173 -38.96 31.34 22.03
CA PRO A 173 -38.01 30.28 22.33
C PRO A 173 -38.56 28.88 21.95
N LEU A 174 -37.68 28.01 21.46
CA LEU A 174 -37.96 26.58 21.31
C LEU A 174 -37.52 25.86 22.58
N GLU A 175 -38.45 25.17 23.24
CA GLU A 175 -38.15 24.39 24.44
C GLU A 175 -38.40 22.88 24.17
N ILE A 176 -37.42 22.05 24.53
CA ILE A 176 -37.49 20.58 24.35
C ILE A 176 -37.09 19.93 25.68
N THR A 177 -37.97 19.07 26.19
CA THR A 177 -37.67 18.23 27.36
C THR A 177 -37.65 16.78 26.98
N ARG A 178 -36.71 15.99 27.50
CA ARG A 178 -36.64 14.54 27.35
C ARG A 178 -36.26 13.92 28.69
N GLN A 179 -36.74 12.69 28.94
CA GLN A 179 -36.40 11.94 30.14
C GLN A 179 -35.76 10.60 29.75
N ASN A 180 -34.81 10.15 30.61
CA ASN A 180 -34.13 8.88 30.47
C ASN A 180 -33.52 8.66 29.07
N LEU A 181 -32.83 9.69 28.55
CA LEU A 181 -32.19 9.64 27.24
C LEU A 181 -30.95 8.72 27.31
N ALA A 182 -31.06 7.53 26.78
CA ALA A 182 -30.02 6.51 26.78
C ALA A 182 -28.79 6.95 25.93
N PRO A 183 -27.59 6.39 26.17
CA PRO A 183 -26.47 6.54 25.24
C PRO A 183 -26.91 6.18 23.81
N GLY A 184 -26.46 6.94 22.81
CA GLY A 184 -26.95 6.85 21.43
C GLY A 184 -28.20 7.69 21.14
N GLY A 185 -28.94 8.14 22.16
CA GLY A 185 -30.10 9.01 21.97
C GLY A 185 -29.68 10.45 21.66
N ALA A 186 -30.27 11.03 20.63
CA ALA A 186 -30.02 12.39 20.14
C ALA A 186 -31.19 13.33 20.42
N VAL A 187 -30.92 14.64 20.53
CA VAL A 187 -31.93 15.70 20.52
C VAL A 187 -31.57 16.69 19.43
N VAL A 188 -32.03 16.39 18.22
CA VAL A 188 -31.70 17.15 17.03
C VAL A 188 -32.74 18.24 16.77
N VAL A 189 -32.30 19.50 16.67
CA VAL A 189 -33.10 20.57 16.08
C VAL A 189 -32.78 20.63 14.59
N ASN A 190 -33.78 20.31 13.76
CA ASN A 190 -33.67 20.36 12.31
C ASN A 190 -34.75 21.30 11.77
N ALA A 191 -34.36 22.48 11.35
CA ALA A 191 -35.28 23.53 10.90
C ALA A 191 -34.79 24.17 9.60
N ASP A 192 -35.73 24.36 8.67
CA ASP A 192 -35.52 25.22 7.52
C ASP A 192 -35.82 26.65 7.88
N LEU A 193 -34.85 27.54 7.63
CA LEU A 193 -34.85 28.92 8.02
C LEU A 193 -34.82 29.86 6.80
N SER A 194 -35.45 31.02 6.93
CA SER A 194 -35.25 32.16 6.02
C SER A 194 -34.67 33.33 6.78
N TYR A 195 -33.77 34.07 6.16
CA TYR A 195 -33.12 35.22 6.77
C TYR A 195 -33.72 36.51 6.25
N ALA A 196 -34.18 37.37 7.16
CA ALA A 196 -34.79 38.68 6.88
C ALA A 196 -33.97 39.87 7.43
N GLY A 197 -32.78 39.60 8.03
CA GLY A 197 -31.88 40.61 8.54
C GLY A 197 -31.04 41.29 7.46
N PRO A 198 -30.30 42.35 7.83
CA PRO A 198 -29.36 43.02 6.94
C PRO A 198 -28.11 42.16 6.70
N GLY A 199 -27.58 42.18 5.47
CA GLY A 199 -26.32 41.51 5.14
C GLY A 199 -26.46 40.01 4.85
N SER A 200 -25.39 39.26 5.08
CA SER A 200 -25.33 37.79 4.89
C SER A 200 -24.78 37.14 6.15
N PRO A 201 -25.57 36.31 6.83
CA PRO A 201 -25.11 35.62 8.02
C PRO A 201 -24.03 34.58 7.70
N ALA A 202 -23.23 34.23 8.71
CA ALA A 202 -22.22 33.16 8.61
C ALA A 202 -22.91 31.82 8.34
N ALA A 203 -22.64 31.24 7.17
CA ALA A 203 -23.23 29.98 6.77
C ALA A 203 -22.29 29.19 5.88
N VAL A 204 -22.30 27.87 6.02
CA VAL A 204 -21.55 26.98 5.13
C VAL A 204 -22.31 26.81 3.81
N HIS A 205 -21.65 27.12 2.70
CA HIS A 205 -22.23 26.87 1.38
C HIS A 205 -22.19 25.39 1.03
N ARG A 206 -23.33 24.81 0.69
CA ARG A 206 -23.47 23.38 0.30
C ARG A 206 -22.61 22.96 -0.91
N ILE A 207 -22.21 23.94 -1.74
CA ILE A 207 -21.43 23.67 -2.96
C ILE A 207 -19.96 23.31 -2.69
N ARG A 208 -19.45 23.52 -1.46
CA ARG A 208 -18.05 23.23 -1.12
C ARG A 208 -17.66 21.76 -1.30
N TRP A 209 -18.54 20.81 -1.07
CA TRP A 209 -18.25 19.39 -1.22
C TRP A 209 -17.96 18.96 -2.67
N LEU A 210 -18.56 19.62 -3.67
CA LEU A 210 -18.28 19.36 -5.10
C LEU A 210 -16.80 19.62 -5.43
N ARG A 211 -16.17 20.61 -4.81
CA ARG A 211 -14.74 20.90 -5.02
C ARG A 211 -13.85 19.75 -4.55
N PHE A 212 -14.25 19.02 -3.51
CA PHE A 212 -13.50 17.85 -3.03
C PHE A 212 -13.63 16.63 -3.93
N LEU A 213 -14.70 16.52 -4.72
CA LEU A 213 -14.84 15.48 -5.74
C LEU A 213 -14.10 15.82 -7.03
N LEU A 214 -13.94 17.09 -7.36
CA LEU A 214 -13.24 17.50 -8.60
C LEU A 214 -11.76 17.15 -8.56
N VAL A 215 -11.07 17.28 -7.43
CA VAL A 215 -9.65 16.95 -7.31
C VAL A 215 -9.39 15.44 -7.52
N PRO A 216 -10.03 14.50 -6.79
CA PRO A 216 -9.88 13.07 -7.05
C PRO A 216 -10.26 12.69 -8.49
N ALA A 217 -11.32 13.28 -9.06
CA ALA A 217 -11.72 13.02 -10.43
C ALA A 217 -10.67 13.49 -11.45
N ALA A 218 -10.10 14.68 -11.27
CA ALA A 218 -9.04 15.20 -12.12
C ALA A 218 -7.77 14.34 -12.02
N LEU A 219 -7.40 13.90 -10.81
CA LEU A 219 -6.27 13.00 -10.58
C LEU A 219 -6.47 11.64 -11.24
N LEU A 220 -7.68 11.08 -11.12
CA LEU A 220 -8.03 9.82 -11.79
C LEU A 220 -7.91 9.94 -13.30
N ILE A 221 -8.48 10.99 -13.88
CA ILE A 221 -8.41 11.26 -15.34
C ILE A 221 -6.96 11.41 -15.77
N ALA A 222 -6.16 12.21 -15.06
CA ALA A 222 -4.74 12.40 -15.36
C ALA A 222 -3.97 11.06 -15.27
N GLY A 223 -4.23 10.23 -14.27
CA GLY A 223 -3.63 8.90 -14.12
C GLY A 223 -4.00 7.96 -15.28
N VAL A 224 -5.27 7.95 -15.69
CA VAL A 224 -5.72 7.17 -16.85
C VAL A 224 -5.02 7.65 -18.12
N LEU A 225 -4.96 8.95 -18.36
CA LEU A 225 -4.29 9.52 -19.54
C LEU A 225 -2.80 9.17 -19.59
N LEU A 226 -2.08 9.26 -18.44
CA LEU A 226 -0.69 8.85 -18.33
C LEU A 226 -0.50 7.36 -18.65
N THR A 227 -1.39 6.52 -18.12
CA THR A 227 -1.36 5.07 -18.36
C THR A 227 -1.63 4.73 -19.81
N VAL A 228 -2.66 5.34 -20.44
CA VAL A 228 -2.97 5.17 -21.86
C VAL A 228 -1.80 5.62 -22.72
N HIS A 229 -1.23 6.79 -22.43
CA HIS A 229 -0.06 7.30 -23.15
C HIS A 229 1.13 6.33 -23.07
N PHE A 230 1.40 5.76 -21.89
CA PHE A 230 2.44 4.74 -21.71
C PHE A 230 2.20 3.53 -22.62
N PHE A 231 0.98 2.96 -22.60
CA PHE A 231 0.70 1.76 -23.41
C PHE A 231 0.72 2.03 -24.90
N VAL A 232 0.22 3.18 -25.34
CA VAL A 232 0.28 3.59 -26.76
C VAL A 232 1.74 3.71 -27.21
N THR A 233 2.58 4.38 -26.42
CA THR A 233 4.00 4.57 -26.73
C THR A 233 4.77 3.25 -26.74
N GLU A 234 4.56 2.37 -25.74
CA GLU A 234 5.24 1.08 -25.68
C GLU A 234 4.76 0.11 -26.76
N LYS A 235 3.48 0.17 -27.13
CA LYS A 235 2.92 -0.62 -28.23
C LYS A 235 3.47 -0.17 -29.58
N SER A 236 3.69 1.12 -29.81
CA SER A 236 4.29 1.64 -31.05
C SER A 236 5.74 1.17 -31.21
N LYS A 237 6.46 0.88 -30.12
CA LYS A 237 7.78 0.24 -30.15
C LYS A 237 7.74 -1.28 -30.40
N GLY A 238 6.54 -1.87 -30.60
CA GLY A 238 6.38 -3.31 -30.79
C GLY A 238 6.24 -4.14 -29.51
N ARG A 239 6.33 -3.52 -28.31
CA ARG A 239 6.10 -4.19 -27.05
C ARG A 239 4.61 -4.56 -26.90
N PHE A 240 4.29 -5.62 -26.18
CA PHE A 240 2.91 -6.13 -25.98
C PHE A 240 2.19 -6.69 -27.22
N GLY A 241 2.84 -6.71 -28.39
CA GLY A 241 2.30 -7.38 -29.57
C GLY A 241 2.29 -8.91 -29.41
N ALA A 242 1.55 -9.63 -30.25
CA ALA A 242 1.63 -11.08 -30.32
C ALA A 242 3.05 -11.50 -30.74
N LEU A 243 3.58 -12.56 -30.14
CA LEU A 243 4.82 -13.16 -30.60
C LEU A 243 4.62 -13.82 -31.97
N PHE A 244 5.71 -14.05 -32.68
CA PHE A 244 5.68 -14.76 -33.96
C PHE A 244 5.03 -16.14 -33.74
N PRO A 245 4.06 -16.55 -34.62
CA PRO A 245 3.35 -17.82 -34.45
C PRO A 245 4.31 -19.01 -34.49
N THR A 246 4.27 -19.86 -33.47
CA THR A 246 5.15 -21.04 -33.38
C THR A 246 4.92 -22.05 -34.51
N SER A 247 3.73 -22.05 -35.13
CA SER A 247 3.41 -22.90 -36.32
C SER A 247 4.19 -22.52 -37.58
N LEU A 248 4.71 -21.29 -37.64
CA LEU A 248 5.51 -20.81 -38.78
C LEU A 248 7.02 -20.93 -38.54
N ILE A 249 7.44 -21.38 -37.36
CA ILE A 249 8.85 -21.60 -37.04
C ILE A 249 9.28 -22.94 -37.61
N ASN A 250 10.29 -22.91 -38.46
CA ASN A 250 10.92 -24.08 -39.05
C ASN A 250 12.46 -23.99 -38.92
N ASP A 251 13.16 -25.00 -39.36
CA ASP A 251 14.63 -25.09 -39.27
C ASP A 251 15.32 -23.89 -39.95
N ALA A 252 14.86 -23.47 -41.13
CA ALA A 252 15.43 -22.33 -41.84
C ALA A 252 15.24 -21.02 -41.05
N TRP A 253 14.08 -20.86 -40.41
CA TRP A 253 13.81 -19.72 -39.55
C TRP A 253 14.71 -19.72 -38.29
N LEU A 254 14.83 -20.90 -37.64
CA LEU A 254 15.72 -21.07 -36.47
C LEU A 254 17.18 -20.80 -36.85
N GLN A 255 17.65 -21.36 -37.97
CA GLN A 255 19.01 -21.12 -38.46
C GLN A 255 19.31 -19.65 -38.69
N ARG A 256 18.35 -18.92 -39.24
CA ARG A 256 18.51 -17.49 -39.55
C ARG A 256 18.52 -16.60 -38.31
N TYR A 257 17.67 -16.86 -37.34
CA TYR A 257 17.38 -15.91 -36.27
C TYR A 257 17.89 -16.34 -34.88
N VAL A 258 18.29 -17.61 -34.71
CA VAL A 258 18.69 -18.17 -33.42
C VAL A 258 20.02 -18.88 -33.49
N LEU A 259 20.12 -19.87 -34.37
CA LEU A 259 21.27 -20.78 -34.43
C LEU A 259 22.51 -20.18 -35.12
N SER A 260 22.39 -18.97 -35.67
CA SER A 260 23.52 -18.20 -36.20
C SER A 260 24.37 -17.55 -35.09
N LEU A 261 23.89 -17.54 -33.86
CA LEU A 261 24.56 -16.96 -32.71
C LEU A 261 24.97 -18.06 -31.74
N PRO A 262 26.02 -17.87 -30.92
CA PRO A 262 26.36 -18.79 -29.85
C PRO A 262 25.19 -18.92 -28.86
N PRO A 263 24.90 -20.15 -28.36
CA PRO A 263 23.76 -20.36 -27.47
C PRO A 263 23.79 -19.51 -26.22
N GLU A 264 24.94 -19.26 -25.59
CA GLU A 264 25.11 -18.39 -24.46
C GLU A 264 24.74 -16.92 -24.77
N ALA A 265 25.02 -16.45 -25.97
CA ALA A 265 24.61 -15.10 -26.41
C ALA A 265 23.10 -15.03 -26.67
N VAL A 266 22.51 -16.11 -27.20
CA VAL A 266 21.03 -16.21 -27.37
C VAL A 266 20.33 -16.18 -26.03
N GLY A 267 20.82 -16.92 -25.03
CA GLY A 267 20.30 -16.92 -23.66
C GLY A 267 20.33 -15.51 -23.06
N ALA A 268 21.52 -14.91 -23.03
CA ALA A 268 21.71 -13.56 -22.48
C ALA A 268 20.89 -12.49 -23.20
N ALA A 269 20.67 -12.64 -24.51
CA ALA A 269 19.91 -11.66 -25.29
C ALA A 269 18.39 -11.73 -25.08
N TRP A 270 17.83 -12.91 -24.85
CA TRP A 270 16.39 -13.06 -24.80
C TRP A 270 15.76 -12.39 -23.56
N ASP A 271 16.40 -12.47 -22.40
CA ASP A 271 15.90 -11.91 -21.14
C ASP A 271 16.78 -10.79 -20.52
N GLU A 272 17.90 -10.45 -21.23
CA GLU A 272 18.91 -9.48 -20.77
C GLU A 272 19.55 -9.85 -19.43
N ASN A 273 19.65 -11.14 -19.19
CA ASN A 273 20.28 -11.65 -17.98
C ASN A 273 21.33 -12.70 -18.37
N SER A 274 22.43 -12.71 -17.66
CA SER A 274 23.44 -13.74 -17.79
C SER A 274 23.55 -14.48 -16.47
N GLY A 275 23.41 -15.82 -16.50
CA GLY A 275 23.36 -16.62 -15.30
C GLY A 275 23.84 -18.06 -15.50
N ALA A 276 23.34 -18.95 -14.68
CA ALA A 276 23.65 -20.37 -14.77
C ALA A 276 23.24 -21.03 -16.11
N PRO A 277 22.12 -20.64 -16.76
CA PRO A 277 21.76 -21.19 -18.06
C PRO A 277 22.81 -20.93 -19.14
N GLU A 278 23.41 -19.73 -19.21
CA GLU A 278 24.44 -19.38 -20.20
C GLU A 278 25.72 -20.17 -19.98
N VAL A 279 26.15 -20.32 -18.72
CA VAL A 279 27.30 -21.19 -18.37
C VAL A 279 27.03 -22.64 -18.74
N GLY A 280 25.84 -23.14 -18.42
CA GLY A 280 25.40 -24.47 -18.82
C GLY A 280 25.37 -24.65 -20.32
N ALA A 281 24.96 -23.63 -21.07
CA ALA A 281 24.95 -23.65 -22.53
C ALA A 281 26.37 -23.74 -23.13
N VAL A 282 27.34 -23.00 -22.56
CA VAL A 282 28.76 -23.09 -22.95
C VAL A 282 29.26 -24.53 -22.73
N LEU A 283 29.00 -25.11 -21.55
CA LEU A 283 29.40 -26.48 -21.23
C LEU A 283 28.72 -27.51 -22.17
N ALA A 284 27.45 -27.35 -22.45
CA ALA A 284 26.69 -28.19 -23.35
C ALA A 284 27.25 -28.10 -24.80
N ARG A 285 27.61 -26.89 -25.25
CA ARG A 285 28.26 -26.66 -26.55
C ARG A 285 29.64 -27.30 -26.60
N MET A 286 30.46 -27.13 -25.56
CA MET A 286 31.78 -27.79 -25.48
C MET A 286 31.67 -29.30 -25.46
N ALA A 287 30.64 -29.86 -24.83
CA ALA A 287 30.38 -31.30 -24.87
C ALA A 287 29.99 -31.79 -26.28
N GLN A 288 29.16 -31.04 -26.97
CA GLN A 288 28.76 -31.29 -28.36
C GLN A 288 29.94 -31.21 -29.32
N GLU A 289 30.85 -30.25 -29.11
CA GLU A 289 32.12 -30.12 -29.85
C GLU A 289 33.19 -31.14 -29.45
N LYS A 290 32.85 -32.06 -28.53
CA LYS A 290 33.76 -33.09 -27.97
C LYS A 290 35.00 -32.54 -27.26
N LYS A 291 34.99 -31.26 -26.90
CA LYS A 291 36.03 -30.60 -26.08
C LYS A 291 36.03 -31.11 -24.64
N ILE A 292 34.86 -31.46 -24.12
CA ILE A 292 34.67 -32.08 -22.82
C ILE A 292 33.78 -33.32 -22.96
N THR A 293 33.92 -34.25 -22.02
CA THR A 293 32.98 -35.35 -21.82
C THR A 293 32.27 -35.15 -20.52
N THR A 294 30.95 -35.38 -20.50
CA THR A 294 30.11 -35.22 -19.32
C THR A 294 29.35 -36.48 -19.02
N TRP A 295 29.21 -36.83 -17.74
CA TRP A 295 28.33 -37.91 -17.29
C TRP A 295 27.77 -37.58 -15.89
N THR A 296 26.68 -38.20 -15.53
CA THR A 296 26.04 -38.02 -14.23
C THR A 296 26.06 -39.28 -13.40
N THR A 297 26.35 -39.11 -12.10
CA THR A 297 26.15 -40.15 -11.10
C THR A 297 25.06 -39.74 -10.15
N SER A 298 24.20 -40.70 -9.72
CA SER A 298 23.19 -40.41 -8.70
C SER A 298 23.75 -40.73 -7.32
N SER A 299 23.85 -39.73 -6.45
CA SER A 299 24.12 -39.92 -5.02
C SER A 299 22.81 -40.12 -4.31
N SER A 300 22.62 -41.28 -3.67
CA SER A 300 21.44 -41.55 -2.85
C SER A 300 21.67 -40.93 -1.46
N LYS A 301 20.94 -39.87 -1.12
CA LYS A 301 20.88 -39.34 0.24
C LYS A 301 19.57 -39.76 0.90
N LEU A 302 19.55 -39.82 2.23
CA LEU A 302 18.37 -40.22 3.04
C LEU A 302 17.09 -39.41 2.74
N PHE A 303 17.24 -38.21 2.17
CA PHE A 303 16.14 -37.33 1.74
C PHE A 303 16.48 -36.71 0.37
N GLY A 304 16.18 -37.43 -0.72
CA GLY A 304 16.35 -36.99 -2.10
C GLY A 304 17.55 -37.60 -2.82
N SER A 305 17.52 -37.59 -4.16
CA SER A 305 18.65 -37.99 -5.02
C SER A 305 19.28 -36.75 -5.62
N ASP A 306 20.49 -36.42 -5.20
CA ASP A 306 21.31 -35.40 -5.88
C ASP A 306 22.03 -36.06 -7.06
N SER A 307 21.96 -35.45 -8.24
CA SER A 307 22.77 -35.86 -9.39
C SER A 307 24.07 -35.05 -9.40
N VAL A 308 25.20 -35.75 -9.40
CA VAL A 308 26.53 -35.16 -9.54
C VAL A 308 26.93 -35.20 -11.01
N LEU A 309 27.18 -34.01 -11.59
CA LEU A 309 27.72 -33.90 -12.94
C LEU A 309 29.24 -33.99 -12.88
N HIS A 310 29.80 -34.93 -13.59
CA HIS A 310 31.24 -35.10 -13.82
C HIS A 310 31.61 -34.53 -15.16
N LEU A 311 32.77 -33.89 -15.21
CA LEU A 311 33.34 -33.22 -16.37
C LEU A 311 34.76 -33.73 -16.58
N ARG A 312 35.10 -34.11 -17.83
CA ARG A 312 36.45 -34.49 -18.25
C ARG A 312 36.85 -33.66 -19.46
N LEU A 313 38.01 -33.01 -19.38
CA LEU A 313 38.58 -32.24 -20.47
C LEU A 313 39.26 -33.18 -21.49
N ASN A 314 38.84 -33.10 -22.75
CA ASN A 314 39.41 -33.90 -23.87
C ASN A 314 40.27 -33.04 -24.80
N ALA A 315 39.95 -31.72 -24.90
CA ALA A 315 40.67 -30.81 -25.77
C ALA A 315 41.99 -30.39 -25.13
N ASP A 316 42.98 -30.09 -25.97
CA ASP A 316 44.21 -29.45 -25.51
C ASP A 316 43.85 -28.03 -25.01
N TRP A 317 44.27 -27.71 -23.80
CA TRP A 317 44.12 -26.43 -23.15
C TRP A 317 44.56 -25.25 -24.04
N ALA A 318 45.65 -25.41 -24.78
CA ALA A 318 46.19 -24.35 -25.61
C ALA A 318 45.28 -23.97 -26.79
N THR A 319 44.42 -24.86 -27.22
CA THR A 319 43.55 -24.69 -28.39
C THR A 319 42.19 -24.06 -28.03
N LEU A 320 41.87 -23.92 -26.73
CA LEU A 320 40.60 -23.38 -26.30
C LEU A 320 40.52 -21.86 -26.51
N PRO A 321 39.39 -21.30 -26.94
CA PRO A 321 39.12 -19.88 -26.93
C PRO A 321 39.28 -19.26 -25.53
N PRO A 322 39.64 -17.98 -25.40
CA PRO A 322 39.96 -17.38 -24.10
C PRO A 322 38.88 -17.56 -23.04
N ALA A 323 37.60 -17.32 -23.37
CA ALA A 323 36.48 -17.49 -22.43
C ALA A 323 36.26 -18.94 -22.01
N GLU A 324 36.41 -19.90 -22.93
CA GLU A 324 36.31 -21.32 -22.59
C GLU A 324 37.51 -21.73 -21.72
N LYS A 325 38.69 -21.22 -22.01
CA LYS A 325 39.90 -21.46 -21.23
C LYS A 325 39.78 -20.97 -19.78
N ASP A 326 39.28 -19.73 -19.57
CA ASP A 326 39.05 -19.16 -18.25
C ASP A 326 38.02 -19.96 -17.48
N LEU A 327 36.91 -20.36 -18.15
CA LEU A 327 35.87 -21.19 -17.57
C LEU A 327 36.39 -22.56 -17.15
N VAL A 328 37.14 -23.25 -18.04
CA VAL A 328 37.76 -24.56 -17.76
C VAL A 328 38.76 -24.42 -16.59
N GLN A 329 39.60 -23.39 -16.56
CA GLN A 329 40.52 -23.15 -15.46
C GLN A 329 39.80 -23.05 -14.11
N ALA A 330 38.72 -22.31 -14.06
CA ALA A 330 37.94 -22.11 -12.85
C ALA A 330 37.18 -23.40 -12.42
N LEU A 331 36.67 -24.20 -13.39
CA LEU A 331 35.90 -25.40 -13.08
C LEU A 331 36.78 -26.62 -12.78
N PHE A 332 37.87 -26.81 -13.53
CA PHE A 332 38.69 -27.98 -13.41
C PHE A 332 39.82 -27.86 -12.36
N LEU A 333 40.10 -26.66 -11.86
CA LEU A 333 41.08 -26.43 -10.79
C LEU A 333 42.47 -27.00 -11.11
N GLY A 334 42.86 -26.95 -12.39
CA GLY A 334 44.12 -27.49 -12.88
C GLY A 334 44.15 -29.01 -13.05
N LYS A 335 43.04 -29.72 -12.95
CA LYS A 335 42.88 -31.17 -13.18
C LYS A 335 42.28 -31.44 -14.55
N LEU A 336 42.37 -32.69 -15.04
CA LEU A 336 41.69 -33.12 -16.27
C LEU A 336 40.24 -33.57 -16.03
N GLU A 337 39.91 -33.86 -14.79
CA GLU A 337 38.57 -34.27 -14.38
C GLU A 337 38.13 -33.50 -13.15
N THR A 338 36.85 -33.16 -13.09
CA THR A 338 36.20 -32.48 -11.99
C THR A 338 34.74 -32.91 -11.88
N ASP A 339 34.07 -32.51 -10.80
CA ASP A 339 32.65 -32.72 -10.58
C ASP A 339 32.03 -31.56 -9.83
N THR A 340 30.71 -31.48 -9.86
CA THR A 340 29.96 -30.38 -9.24
C THR A 340 30.11 -30.33 -7.71
N GLU A 341 30.40 -31.43 -7.01
CA GLU A 341 30.64 -31.43 -5.55
C GLU A 341 32.01 -30.85 -5.25
N THR A 342 33.04 -31.24 -6.00
CA THR A 342 34.42 -30.71 -5.89
C THR A 342 34.42 -29.20 -6.15
N ILE A 343 33.73 -28.73 -7.20
CA ILE A 343 33.60 -27.29 -7.50
C ILE A 343 32.90 -26.54 -6.35
N ARG A 344 31.78 -27.08 -5.88
CA ARG A 344 31.02 -26.48 -4.77
C ARG A 344 31.85 -26.41 -3.48
N ALA A 345 32.59 -27.47 -3.16
CA ALA A 345 33.45 -27.49 -1.98
C ALA A 345 34.59 -26.47 -2.08
N HIS A 346 35.20 -26.33 -3.26
CA HIS A 346 36.29 -25.37 -3.48
C HIS A 346 35.83 -23.92 -3.27
N TYR A 347 34.66 -23.57 -3.79
CA TYR A 347 34.12 -22.21 -3.74
C TYR A 347 33.15 -21.94 -2.59
N ALA A 348 33.03 -22.86 -1.62
CA ALA A 348 32.07 -22.72 -0.51
C ALA A 348 32.24 -21.45 0.32
N SER A 349 33.51 -20.99 0.50
CA SER A 349 33.84 -19.82 1.31
C SER A 349 33.95 -18.52 0.51
N THR A 350 34.31 -18.59 -0.78
CA THR A 350 34.59 -17.41 -1.61
C THR A 350 33.45 -17.04 -2.55
N GLY A 351 32.51 -17.96 -2.76
CA GLY A 351 31.49 -17.86 -3.80
C GLY A 351 32.07 -18.08 -5.21
N PHE A 352 31.23 -18.58 -6.11
CA PHE A 352 31.61 -18.84 -7.49
C PHE A 352 30.67 -18.12 -8.45
N ARG A 353 31.24 -17.26 -9.32
CA ARG A 353 30.50 -16.52 -10.33
C ARG A 353 31.02 -16.79 -11.73
N PRO A 354 30.79 -17.99 -12.28
CA PRO A 354 31.35 -18.39 -13.58
C PRO A 354 30.88 -17.53 -14.76
N VAL A 355 29.74 -16.87 -14.62
CA VAL A 355 29.19 -15.95 -15.62
C VAL A 355 30.18 -14.81 -15.97
N THR A 356 30.89 -14.29 -14.99
CA THR A 356 31.86 -13.19 -15.24
C THR A 356 32.99 -13.59 -16.18
N LEU A 357 33.29 -14.89 -16.26
CA LEU A 357 34.35 -15.42 -17.12
C LEU A 357 33.95 -15.50 -18.60
N ILE A 358 32.65 -15.64 -18.87
CA ILE A 358 32.09 -15.73 -20.22
C ILE A 358 31.42 -14.44 -20.69
N GLN A 359 31.28 -13.43 -19.81
CA GLN A 359 30.54 -12.19 -20.11
C GLN A 359 31.13 -11.45 -21.32
N ASN A 360 32.44 -11.31 -21.39
CA ASN A 360 33.11 -10.63 -22.50
C ASN A 360 32.82 -11.33 -23.85
N SER A 361 32.80 -12.65 -23.87
CA SER A 361 32.48 -13.42 -25.07
C SER A 361 31.02 -13.25 -25.50
N ILE A 362 30.10 -13.19 -24.54
CA ILE A 362 28.69 -12.91 -24.79
C ILE A 362 28.55 -11.50 -25.40
N ASP A 363 29.19 -10.50 -24.76
CA ASP A 363 29.10 -9.11 -25.20
C ASP A 363 29.71 -8.92 -26.61
N GLU A 364 30.85 -9.55 -26.91
CA GLU A 364 31.45 -9.55 -28.25
C GLU A 364 30.54 -10.19 -29.30
N ALA A 365 29.86 -11.29 -28.95
CA ALA A 365 28.93 -11.95 -29.85
C ALA A 365 27.70 -11.08 -30.13
N LEU A 366 27.18 -10.41 -29.11
CA LEU A 366 26.03 -9.54 -29.24
C LEU A 366 26.35 -8.24 -29.99
N LEU A 367 27.54 -7.67 -29.82
CA LEU A 367 27.99 -6.49 -30.58
C LEU A 367 28.06 -6.72 -32.09
N LYS A 368 28.17 -7.97 -32.53
CA LYS A 368 28.14 -8.33 -33.98
C LYS A 368 26.72 -8.40 -34.53
N VAL A 369 25.69 -8.34 -33.67
CA VAL A 369 24.28 -8.38 -34.08
C VAL A 369 23.83 -6.96 -34.43
N PRO A 370 23.42 -6.67 -35.66
CA PRO A 370 23.05 -5.31 -36.07
C PRO A 370 21.86 -4.75 -35.28
N GLU A 371 20.97 -5.62 -34.81
CA GLU A 371 19.80 -5.25 -34.03
C GLU A 371 20.12 -4.98 -32.55
N TRP A 372 21.33 -5.31 -32.09
CA TRP A 372 21.72 -5.16 -30.69
C TRP A 372 22.28 -3.78 -30.40
N SER A 373 21.42 -2.89 -29.88
CA SER A 373 21.80 -1.55 -29.47
C SER A 373 22.05 -1.44 -27.97
N THR A 374 22.89 -0.49 -27.58
CA THR A 374 23.07 -0.17 -26.17
C THR A 374 21.80 0.47 -25.59
N PRO A 375 21.32 0.03 -24.43
CA PRO A 375 20.10 0.57 -23.86
C PRO A 375 20.27 2.04 -23.47
N ALA A 376 19.22 2.84 -23.66
CA ALA A 376 19.20 4.24 -23.20
C ALA A 376 19.45 4.36 -21.69
N PRO A 377 20.00 5.48 -21.21
CA PRO A 377 20.32 5.68 -19.79
C PRO A 377 19.06 5.49 -18.90
N LEU A 378 19.28 5.02 -17.67
CA LEU A 378 18.21 4.75 -16.71
C LEU A 378 17.43 6.02 -16.34
N PHE A 379 18.16 7.11 -16.12
CA PHE A 379 17.61 8.40 -15.73
C PHE A 379 17.84 9.43 -16.85
N SER A 380 16.80 10.18 -17.15
CA SER A 380 16.82 11.31 -18.08
C SER A 380 16.60 12.62 -17.33
N SER A 381 16.88 13.75 -17.98
CA SER A 381 16.58 15.08 -17.43
C SER A 381 15.11 15.25 -17.04
N THR A 382 14.20 14.62 -17.80
CA THR A 382 12.76 14.63 -17.49
C THR A 382 12.41 13.84 -16.23
N ASP A 383 13.18 12.81 -15.87
CA ASP A 383 12.97 12.07 -14.61
C ASP A 383 13.39 12.91 -13.41
N ALA A 384 14.48 13.66 -13.55
CA ALA A 384 14.92 14.64 -12.55
C ALA A 384 13.83 15.71 -12.31
N VAL A 385 13.20 16.23 -13.36
CA VAL A 385 12.10 17.19 -13.24
C VAL A 385 10.91 16.59 -12.51
N LEU A 386 10.52 15.34 -12.81
CA LEU A 386 9.43 14.66 -12.08
C LEU A 386 9.74 14.46 -10.61
N ILE A 387 10.99 14.13 -10.26
CA ILE A 387 11.42 14.01 -8.86
C ILE A 387 11.32 15.37 -8.15
N VAL A 388 11.75 16.45 -8.79
CA VAL A 388 11.64 17.81 -8.23
C VAL A 388 10.17 18.20 -8.02
N ILE A 389 9.30 17.94 -9.01
CA ILE A 389 7.85 18.20 -8.88
C ILE A 389 7.26 17.38 -7.72
N ALA A 390 7.62 16.09 -7.60
CA ALA A 390 7.17 15.25 -6.50
C ALA A 390 7.62 15.80 -5.14
N ALA A 391 8.87 16.26 -5.03
CA ALA A 391 9.40 16.86 -3.81
C ALA A 391 8.69 18.16 -3.44
N LEU A 392 8.42 19.04 -4.41
CA LEU A 392 7.66 20.27 -4.18
C LEU A 392 6.22 19.99 -3.74
N CYS A 393 5.53 19.07 -4.41
CA CYS A 393 4.19 18.64 -4.00
C CYS A 393 4.18 18.03 -2.60
N PHE A 394 5.21 17.24 -2.26
CA PHE A 394 5.38 16.67 -0.92
C PHE A 394 5.56 17.76 0.14
N LEU A 395 6.41 18.76 -0.12
CA LEU A 395 6.60 19.90 0.79
C LEU A 395 5.30 20.68 1.02
N ILE A 396 4.51 20.90 -0.03
CA ILE A 396 3.21 21.53 0.05
C ILE A 396 2.24 20.70 0.93
N ALA A 397 2.17 19.40 0.70
CA ALA A 397 1.35 18.50 1.52
C ALA A 397 1.84 18.45 2.97
N PHE A 398 3.15 18.37 3.19
CA PHE A 398 3.76 18.34 4.51
C PHE A 398 3.45 19.61 5.30
N SER A 399 3.63 20.79 4.69
CA SER A 399 3.40 22.08 5.35
C SER A 399 1.93 22.35 5.69
N SER A 400 1.00 21.74 4.94
CA SER A 400 -0.44 21.94 5.12
C SER A 400 -1.15 20.80 5.86
N GLY A 401 -0.47 19.66 6.08
CA GLY A 401 -1.08 18.41 6.55
C GLY A 401 -1.18 18.28 8.08
N GLY A 402 -0.41 19.02 8.87
CA GLY A 402 -0.43 18.90 10.34
C GLY A 402 -0.30 17.44 10.81
N THR A 403 -1.30 16.96 11.56
CA THR A 403 -1.36 15.56 12.08
C THR A 403 -1.56 14.48 11.00
N MET A 404 -1.83 14.86 9.75
CA MET A 404 -2.05 13.92 8.62
C MET A 404 -0.76 13.47 7.92
N VAL A 405 0.37 14.07 8.26
CA VAL A 405 1.67 13.75 7.64
C VAL A 405 2.03 12.25 7.71
N PRO A 406 1.83 11.52 8.83
CA PRO A 406 2.09 10.07 8.86
C PRO A 406 1.25 9.27 7.87
N ALA A 407 -0.02 9.63 7.68
CA ALA A 407 -0.89 8.99 6.69
C ALA A 407 -0.35 9.21 5.26
N LEU A 408 0.14 10.40 4.94
CA LEU A 408 0.75 10.70 3.65
C LEU A 408 1.97 9.79 3.36
N PHE A 409 2.82 9.52 4.36
CA PHE A 409 3.96 8.63 4.19
C PHE A 409 3.53 7.19 3.85
N ILE A 410 2.51 6.67 4.50
CA ILE A 410 2.01 5.31 4.25
C ILE A 410 1.38 5.22 2.86
N THR A 411 0.51 6.17 2.50
CA THR A 411 -0.21 6.19 1.21
C THR A 411 0.71 6.37 0.00
N VAL A 412 1.88 6.96 0.17
CA VAL A 412 2.86 7.19 -0.90
C VAL A 412 3.94 6.11 -0.91
N ALA A 413 4.46 5.70 0.26
CA ALA A 413 5.58 4.77 0.35
C ALA A 413 5.20 3.36 -0.10
N VAL A 414 4.04 2.85 0.31
CA VAL A 414 3.62 1.47 -0.01
C VAL A 414 3.35 1.28 -1.50
N PRO A 415 2.51 2.09 -2.17
CA PRO A 415 2.32 2.00 -3.62
C PRO A 415 3.62 2.28 -4.40
N GLY A 416 4.47 3.18 -3.89
CA GLY A 416 5.78 3.47 -4.49
C GLY A 416 6.68 2.24 -4.53
N ILE A 417 6.90 1.56 -3.41
CA ILE A 417 7.74 0.36 -3.32
C ILE A 417 7.20 -0.76 -4.22
N ILE A 418 5.89 -1.03 -4.16
CA ILE A 418 5.24 -2.03 -4.99
C ILE A 418 5.38 -1.66 -6.48
N GLY A 419 5.12 -0.40 -6.82
CA GLY A 419 5.22 0.11 -8.18
C GLY A 419 6.62 -0.01 -8.76
N PHE A 420 7.67 0.31 -7.99
CA PHE A 420 9.06 0.14 -8.42
C PHE A 420 9.40 -1.33 -8.68
N GLY A 421 8.96 -2.27 -7.82
CA GLY A 421 9.13 -3.71 -8.04
C GLY A 421 8.45 -4.19 -9.32
N VAL A 422 7.21 -3.76 -9.55
CA VAL A 422 6.46 -4.07 -10.78
C VAL A 422 7.14 -3.46 -12.02
N ALA A 423 7.65 -2.23 -11.93
CA ALA A 423 8.35 -1.56 -13.03
C ALA A 423 9.63 -2.31 -13.43
N ALA A 424 10.41 -2.76 -12.46
CA ALA A 424 11.61 -3.54 -12.69
C ALA A 424 11.28 -4.88 -13.39
N ALA A 425 10.29 -5.61 -12.87
CA ALA A 425 9.84 -6.87 -13.45
C ALA A 425 9.23 -6.69 -14.86
N ALA A 426 8.50 -5.61 -15.10
CA ALA A 426 7.89 -5.33 -16.39
C ALA A 426 8.90 -4.95 -17.47
N ARG A 427 10.07 -4.41 -17.07
CA ARG A 427 11.13 -4.02 -18.02
C ARG A 427 11.83 -5.23 -18.62
N ALA A 428 12.14 -6.22 -17.78
CA ALA A 428 12.94 -7.36 -18.17
C ALA A 428 12.23 -8.31 -19.17
N ASP A 429 10.90 -8.37 -19.15
CA ASP A 429 10.14 -9.36 -19.93
C ASP A 429 9.42 -8.75 -21.14
N VAL A 430 10.04 -8.89 -22.31
CA VAL A 430 9.47 -8.46 -23.61
C VAL A 430 8.31 -9.35 -24.06
N ALA A 431 8.25 -10.59 -23.56
CA ALA A 431 7.23 -11.58 -23.93
C ALA A 431 5.95 -11.44 -23.09
N ARG A 432 5.96 -10.66 -22.01
CA ARG A 432 4.78 -10.47 -21.16
C ARG A 432 3.63 -9.84 -21.94
N ARG A 433 2.47 -10.46 -21.77
CA ARG A 433 1.23 -9.91 -22.31
C ARG A 433 0.89 -8.60 -21.60
N GLN A 434 0.34 -7.63 -22.35
CA GLN A 434 -0.12 -6.33 -21.83
C GLN A 434 -0.90 -6.44 -20.52
N ARG A 435 -1.79 -7.44 -20.40
CA ARG A 435 -2.61 -7.67 -19.19
C ARG A 435 -1.79 -7.88 -17.91
N ALA A 436 -0.62 -8.50 -17.99
CA ALA A 436 0.22 -8.75 -16.83
C ALA A 436 0.89 -7.48 -16.27
N VAL A 437 1.00 -6.43 -17.08
CA VAL A 437 1.56 -5.12 -16.68
C VAL A 437 0.44 -4.15 -16.33
N VAL A 438 -0.70 -4.21 -17.05
CA VAL A 438 -1.87 -3.33 -16.82
C VAL A 438 -2.49 -3.60 -15.44
N ALA A 439 -2.68 -4.86 -15.07
CA ALA A 439 -3.37 -5.22 -13.83
C ALA A 439 -2.73 -4.62 -12.56
N PRO A 440 -1.41 -4.74 -12.31
CA PRO A 440 -0.80 -4.12 -11.13
C PRO A 440 -0.80 -2.58 -11.17
N VAL A 441 -0.72 -1.96 -12.36
CA VAL A 441 -0.80 -0.49 -12.49
C VAL A 441 -2.22 -0.01 -12.16
N ILE A 442 -3.26 -0.65 -12.70
CA ILE A 442 -4.65 -0.33 -12.36
C ILE A 442 -4.90 -0.57 -10.87
N PHE A 443 -4.42 -1.69 -10.32
CA PHE A 443 -4.57 -2.01 -8.90
C PHE A 443 -3.92 -0.95 -8.00
N ALA A 444 -2.72 -0.47 -8.34
CA ALA A 444 -2.07 0.62 -7.62
C ALA A 444 -2.89 1.92 -7.65
N TRP A 445 -3.46 2.26 -8.81
CA TRP A 445 -4.37 3.41 -8.95
C TRP A 445 -5.65 3.26 -8.13
N VAL A 446 -6.27 2.08 -8.16
CA VAL A 446 -7.48 1.80 -7.37
C VAL A 446 -7.19 1.92 -5.88
N LEU A 447 -6.04 1.44 -5.40
CA LEU A 447 -5.62 1.59 -4.01
C LEU A 447 -5.44 3.07 -3.63
N ILE A 448 -4.72 3.86 -4.43
CA ILE A 448 -4.49 5.29 -4.18
C ILE A 448 -5.83 6.05 -4.10
N VAL A 449 -6.76 5.75 -5.02
CA VAL A 449 -8.09 6.39 -5.02
C VAL A 449 -8.94 5.91 -3.85
N ALA A 450 -8.92 4.61 -3.54
CA ALA A 450 -9.66 4.05 -2.41
C ALA A 450 -9.16 4.61 -1.07
N GLU A 451 -7.85 4.71 -0.86
CA GLU A 451 -7.25 5.31 0.33
C GLU A 451 -7.61 6.80 0.46
N ALA A 452 -7.60 7.56 -0.67
CA ALA A 452 -8.03 8.95 -0.67
C ALA A 452 -9.52 9.08 -0.27
N ILE A 453 -10.39 8.20 -0.79
CA ILE A 453 -11.82 8.17 -0.46
C ILE A 453 -12.04 7.75 1.00
N ILE A 454 -11.38 6.68 1.45
CA ILE A 454 -11.47 6.19 2.83
C ILE A 454 -10.94 7.24 3.81
N GLY A 455 -9.83 7.91 3.48
CA GLY A 455 -9.29 9.02 4.28
C GLY A 455 -10.28 10.17 4.44
N VAL A 456 -11.00 10.53 3.38
CA VAL A 456 -12.05 11.57 3.42
C VAL A 456 -13.29 11.12 4.22
N ILE A 457 -13.71 9.84 4.08
CA ILE A 457 -14.92 9.32 4.71
C ILE A 457 -14.67 8.93 6.17
N ALA A 458 -13.61 8.16 6.45
CA ALA A 458 -13.37 7.57 7.78
C ALA A 458 -12.89 8.59 8.82
N LEU A 459 -12.23 9.67 8.40
CA LEU A 459 -11.69 10.68 9.32
C LEU A 459 -12.61 11.88 9.49
N GLY A 460 -13.71 12.01 8.73
CA GLY A 460 -14.62 13.18 8.78
C GLY A 460 -13.87 14.52 8.55
N LEU A 461 -12.65 14.44 8.08
CA LEU A 461 -11.74 15.56 7.96
C LEU A 461 -11.92 16.19 6.58
N VAL A 462 -12.30 17.45 6.59
CA VAL A 462 -12.08 18.32 5.44
C VAL A 462 -10.58 18.54 5.35
N LEU A 463 -9.94 17.66 4.57
CA LEU A 463 -8.54 17.89 4.23
C LEU A 463 -8.42 19.31 3.64
N PRO A 464 -7.48 20.13 4.12
CA PRO A 464 -7.23 21.40 3.47
C PRO A 464 -7.04 21.15 1.97
N PHE A 465 -7.70 21.95 1.14
CA PHE A 465 -7.63 21.79 -0.33
C PHE A 465 -6.18 21.72 -0.82
N VAL A 466 -5.30 22.48 -0.19
CA VAL A 466 -3.86 22.53 -0.46
C VAL A 466 -3.19 21.18 -0.14
N PHE A 467 -3.55 20.50 0.96
CA PHE A 467 -3.06 19.17 1.29
C PHE A 467 -3.48 18.14 0.24
N ALA A 468 -4.75 18.14 -0.16
CA ALA A 468 -5.27 17.21 -1.18
C ALA A 468 -4.57 17.39 -2.53
N LEU A 469 -4.31 18.64 -2.96
CA LEU A 469 -3.55 18.94 -4.17
C LEU A 469 -2.10 18.46 -4.06
N GLY A 470 -1.43 18.71 -2.94
CA GLY A 470 -0.07 18.28 -2.71
C GLY A 470 0.07 16.76 -2.71
N ALA A 471 -0.76 16.06 -1.94
CA ALA A 471 -0.77 14.60 -1.87
C ALA A 471 -1.08 13.95 -3.24
N GLY A 472 -2.08 14.50 -3.96
CA GLY A 472 -2.41 14.04 -5.30
C GLY A 472 -1.30 14.31 -6.32
N GLY A 473 -0.61 15.45 -6.20
CA GLY A 473 0.55 15.76 -7.04
C GLY A 473 1.70 14.77 -6.82
N VAL A 474 1.98 14.39 -5.56
CA VAL A 474 2.97 13.34 -5.24
C VAL A 474 2.57 12.02 -5.86
N ALA A 475 1.31 11.59 -5.70
CA ALA A 475 0.81 10.33 -6.27
C ALA A 475 0.94 10.29 -7.80
N LEU A 476 0.57 11.37 -8.49
CA LEU A 476 0.72 11.49 -9.95
C LEU A 476 2.18 11.47 -10.40
N ALA A 477 3.06 12.20 -9.72
CA ALA A 477 4.47 12.24 -10.06
C ALA A 477 5.14 10.88 -9.86
N LEU A 478 4.82 10.17 -8.78
CA LEU A 478 5.28 8.80 -8.54
C LEU A 478 4.76 7.83 -9.61
N ALA A 479 3.48 7.90 -9.96
CA ALA A 479 2.92 7.08 -11.01
C ALA A 479 3.57 7.35 -12.37
N ALA A 480 3.80 8.62 -12.71
CA ALA A 480 4.52 9.00 -13.92
C ALA A 480 5.95 8.45 -13.91
N LEU A 481 6.66 8.55 -12.78
CA LEU A 481 8.01 8.02 -12.62
C LEU A 481 8.03 6.48 -12.75
N ILE A 482 7.10 5.77 -12.09
CA ILE A 482 6.97 4.31 -12.20
C ILE A 482 6.70 3.89 -13.65
N LEU A 483 5.76 4.55 -14.35
CA LEU A 483 5.48 4.27 -15.75
C LEU A 483 6.71 4.54 -16.64
N ARG A 484 7.45 5.62 -16.38
CA ARG A 484 8.68 5.92 -17.12
C ARG A 484 9.77 4.89 -16.86
N LEU A 485 9.99 4.49 -15.63
CA LEU A 485 10.92 3.42 -15.28
C LEU A 485 10.50 2.06 -15.85
N SER A 486 9.22 1.85 -16.14
CA SER A 486 8.69 0.65 -16.81
C SER A 486 8.83 0.69 -18.32
N ARG A 487 9.21 1.82 -18.92
CA ARG A 487 9.43 1.92 -20.37
C ARG A 487 10.60 1.04 -20.81
N SER A 488 10.46 0.46 -21.99
CA SER A 488 11.61 -0.17 -22.64
C SER A 488 12.66 0.86 -22.98
N ARG A 489 13.91 0.55 -22.63
CA ARG A 489 15.08 1.36 -23.00
C ARG A 489 15.69 0.93 -24.33
N ASP A 490 15.21 -0.20 -24.85
CA ASP A 490 15.61 -0.74 -26.12
C ASP A 490 14.91 0.00 -27.26
N ASP A 491 15.55 0.05 -28.40
CA ASP A 491 14.95 0.50 -29.63
C ASP A 491 14.02 -0.57 -30.25
N VAL A 492 13.33 -0.21 -31.32
CA VAL A 492 12.34 -1.08 -31.97
C VAL A 492 13.00 -2.35 -32.52
N THR A 493 14.23 -2.23 -33.07
CA THR A 493 14.94 -3.35 -33.69
C THR A 493 15.36 -4.38 -32.65
N LYS A 494 15.92 -3.94 -31.53
CA LYS A 494 16.28 -4.81 -30.41
C LYS A 494 15.07 -5.48 -29.77
N ILE A 495 13.96 -4.74 -29.58
CA ILE A 495 12.70 -5.32 -29.10
C ILE A 495 12.21 -6.42 -30.05
N GLU A 496 12.26 -6.20 -31.36
CA GLU A 496 11.86 -7.20 -32.34
C GLU A 496 12.76 -8.42 -32.31
N PHE A 497 14.08 -8.23 -32.25
CA PHE A 497 15.05 -9.32 -32.10
C PHE A 497 14.75 -10.17 -30.88
N ARG A 498 14.62 -9.56 -29.71
CA ARG A 498 14.27 -10.28 -28.46
C ARG A 498 12.93 -11.00 -28.53
N ARG A 499 11.95 -10.44 -29.22
CA ARG A 499 10.65 -11.10 -29.47
C ARG A 499 10.76 -12.32 -30.39
N ARG A 500 11.68 -12.31 -31.35
CA ARG A 500 12.00 -13.50 -32.17
C ARG A 500 12.60 -14.60 -31.28
N LEU A 501 13.55 -14.25 -30.41
CA LEU A 501 14.12 -15.20 -29.45
C LEU A 501 13.06 -15.76 -28.48
N ALA A 502 12.16 -14.91 -27.97
CA ALA A 502 11.04 -15.37 -27.14
C ALA A 502 10.08 -16.31 -27.90
N ALA A 503 9.85 -16.07 -29.18
CA ALA A 503 9.06 -16.98 -30.02
C ALA A 503 9.76 -18.34 -30.21
N ALA A 504 11.08 -18.34 -30.43
CA ALA A 504 11.89 -19.56 -30.50
C ALA A 504 11.84 -20.36 -29.19
N ARG A 505 12.00 -19.68 -28.05
CA ARG A 505 11.86 -20.29 -26.72
C ARG A 505 10.51 -20.98 -26.55
N ASN A 506 9.42 -20.30 -26.92
CA ASN A 506 8.07 -20.88 -26.86
C ASN A 506 7.92 -22.07 -27.81
N TYR A 507 8.51 -22.00 -28.99
CA TYR A 507 8.54 -23.13 -29.92
C TYR A 507 9.24 -24.33 -29.31
N PHE A 508 10.45 -24.18 -28.77
CA PHE A 508 11.18 -25.25 -28.13
C PHE A 508 10.42 -25.83 -26.94
N GLN A 509 9.83 -25.00 -26.10
CA GLN A 509 9.01 -25.44 -24.98
C GLN A 509 7.78 -26.26 -25.45
N GLN A 510 7.14 -25.86 -26.55
CA GLN A 510 6.04 -26.63 -27.13
C GLN A 510 6.51 -27.97 -27.72
N GLN A 511 7.68 -27.99 -28.35
CA GLN A 511 8.26 -29.25 -28.88
C GLN A 511 8.58 -30.21 -27.72
N LEU A 512 9.17 -29.76 -26.63
CA LEU A 512 9.45 -30.61 -25.45
C LEU A 512 8.18 -31.22 -24.83
N ARG A 513 7.04 -30.56 -24.98
CA ARG A 513 5.74 -31.04 -24.49
C ARG A 513 4.93 -31.83 -25.52
N ALA A 514 5.39 -31.87 -26.75
CA ALA A 514 4.69 -32.58 -27.82
C ALA A 514 4.88 -34.10 -27.71
N LYS A 515 3.88 -34.86 -28.12
CA LYS A 515 3.98 -36.35 -28.19
C LYS A 515 5.04 -36.85 -29.18
N ASN A 516 5.24 -36.12 -30.28
CA ASN A 516 6.22 -36.40 -31.31
C ASN A 516 7.08 -35.15 -31.54
N PRO A 517 8.07 -34.88 -30.71
CA PRO A 517 8.88 -33.67 -30.80
C PRO A 517 9.79 -33.72 -32.03
N LYS A 518 9.94 -32.58 -32.70
CA LYS A 518 10.91 -32.38 -33.78
C LYS A 518 12.13 -31.68 -33.22
N LEU A 519 12.81 -32.32 -32.26
CA LEU A 519 14.04 -31.79 -31.66
C LEU A 519 15.26 -32.45 -32.30
N ARG A 520 16.34 -31.67 -32.36
CA ARG A 520 17.65 -32.12 -32.87
C ARG A 520 18.68 -31.98 -31.75
N ASP A 521 19.70 -32.86 -31.77
CA ASP A 521 20.74 -32.85 -30.72
C ASP A 521 21.55 -31.56 -30.71
N ASP A 522 21.74 -30.93 -31.90
CA ASP A 522 22.47 -29.66 -32.03
C ASP A 522 21.72 -28.47 -31.40
N TRP A 523 20.46 -28.62 -31.02
CA TRP A 523 19.68 -27.57 -30.32
C TRP A 523 19.79 -27.64 -28.81
N PHE A 524 20.35 -28.70 -28.25
CA PHE A 524 20.43 -28.91 -26.81
C PHE A 524 21.10 -27.72 -26.04
N PRO A 525 22.25 -27.16 -26.50
CA PRO A 525 22.81 -25.98 -25.84
C PRO A 525 21.88 -24.76 -25.80
N TYR A 526 21.06 -24.57 -26.85
CA TYR A 526 20.08 -23.48 -26.92
C TYR A 526 18.90 -23.71 -25.96
N LEU A 527 18.46 -24.97 -25.81
CA LEU A 527 17.43 -25.30 -24.81
C LEU A 527 17.88 -24.93 -23.40
N ILE A 528 19.14 -25.22 -23.07
CA ILE A 528 19.75 -24.86 -21.79
C ILE A 528 19.82 -23.34 -21.65
N ALA A 529 20.32 -22.62 -22.67
CA ALA A 529 20.43 -21.17 -22.71
C ALA A 529 19.09 -20.45 -22.51
N PHE A 530 18.02 -21.01 -23.06
CA PHE A 530 16.66 -20.50 -22.84
C PHE A 530 16.07 -20.83 -21.45
N GLY A 531 16.83 -21.47 -20.57
CA GLY A 531 16.36 -21.87 -19.24
C GLY A 531 15.28 -22.97 -19.28
N LEU A 532 15.32 -23.86 -20.29
CA LEU A 532 14.38 -24.96 -20.44
C LEU A 532 14.93 -26.29 -19.89
N GLY A 533 15.94 -26.26 -19.03
CA GLY A 533 16.59 -27.46 -18.47
C GLY A 533 15.60 -28.40 -17.78
N ASP A 534 14.67 -27.85 -16.97
CA ASP A 534 13.65 -28.63 -16.28
C ASP A 534 12.66 -29.29 -17.26
N ASP A 535 12.23 -28.58 -18.31
CA ASP A 535 11.35 -29.12 -19.36
C ASP A 535 12.08 -30.24 -20.14
N VAL A 536 13.37 -30.08 -20.38
CA VAL A 536 14.23 -31.09 -21.03
C VAL A 536 14.33 -32.36 -20.16
N ASP A 537 14.62 -32.22 -18.89
CA ASP A 537 14.71 -33.34 -17.95
C ASP A 537 13.37 -34.08 -17.79
N GLN A 538 12.26 -33.32 -17.73
CA GLN A 538 10.93 -33.90 -17.69
C GLN A 538 10.64 -34.70 -18.97
N TRP A 539 11.05 -34.18 -20.14
CA TRP A 539 10.90 -34.88 -21.41
C TRP A 539 11.69 -36.20 -21.43
N PHE A 540 12.98 -36.19 -21.04
CA PHE A 540 13.78 -37.41 -20.98
C PHE A 540 13.21 -38.45 -20.00
N ARG A 541 12.72 -38.02 -18.84
CA ARG A 541 12.07 -38.93 -17.87
C ARG A 541 10.82 -39.60 -18.43
N SER A 542 10.06 -38.91 -19.29
CA SER A 542 8.87 -39.49 -19.92
C SER A 542 9.20 -40.68 -20.86
N PHE A 543 10.45 -40.77 -21.34
CA PHE A 543 10.97 -41.87 -22.16
C PHE A 543 11.85 -42.85 -21.38
N GLY A 544 11.85 -42.79 -20.05
CA GLY A 544 12.64 -43.68 -19.19
C GLY A 544 14.15 -43.42 -19.21
N ALA A 545 14.59 -42.33 -19.84
CA ALA A 545 15.98 -41.91 -19.87
C ALA A 545 16.29 -40.93 -18.72
N ARG A 546 17.55 -40.90 -18.26
CA ARG A 546 18.05 -39.91 -17.32
C ARG A 546 18.75 -38.80 -18.11
N SER A 547 18.28 -37.57 -17.97
CA SER A 547 18.94 -36.41 -18.55
C SER A 547 19.83 -35.71 -17.51
N SER A 548 20.86 -35.05 -18.00
CA SER A 548 21.75 -34.19 -17.21
C SER A 548 21.46 -32.69 -17.37
N ALA A 549 20.35 -32.35 -18.01
CA ALA A 549 20.04 -30.95 -18.33
C ALA A 549 19.96 -30.05 -17.07
N ILE A 550 19.37 -30.54 -15.97
CA ILE A 550 19.35 -29.82 -14.68
C ILE A 550 20.78 -29.65 -14.14
N ALA A 551 21.63 -30.64 -14.30
CA ALA A 551 23.01 -30.57 -13.85
C ALA A 551 23.83 -29.51 -14.63
N PHE A 552 23.52 -29.29 -15.92
CA PHE A 552 24.08 -28.23 -16.74
C PHE A 552 23.56 -26.84 -16.31
N SER A 553 22.29 -26.72 -15.92
CA SER A 553 21.71 -25.44 -15.45
C SER A 553 22.16 -25.05 -14.03
N GLY A 554 23.10 -25.80 -13.44
CA GLY A 554 23.66 -25.58 -12.12
C GLY A 554 22.58 -25.50 -11.06
N GLY A 555 22.19 -26.63 -10.47
CA GLY A 555 21.12 -26.80 -9.47
C GLY A 555 21.03 -25.75 -8.35
N THR A 556 20.96 -24.51 -8.70
CA THR A 556 20.41 -23.43 -7.89
C THR A 556 18.90 -23.46 -8.11
N SER A 557 18.24 -24.43 -7.49
CA SER A 557 16.93 -24.16 -6.95
C SER A 557 17.10 -23.07 -5.87
N SER A 558 17.53 -21.87 -6.26
CA SER A 558 17.03 -20.71 -5.61
C SER A 558 15.53 -20.82 -5.86
N SER A 559 14.84 -21.35 -4.86
CA SER A 559 13.42 -21.25 -4.72
C SER A 559 13.03 -19.81 -5.06
N SER A 560 12.76 -19.54 -6.34
CA SER A 560 11.82 -18.50 -6.70
C SER A 560 10.53 -19.01 -6.09
N SER A 561 10.31 -18.57 -4.85
CA SER A 561 9.08 -18.76 -4.10
C SER A 561 7.95 -18.38 -5.04
N GLY A 562 7.42 -19.40 -5.70
CA GLY A 562 6.12 -19.33 -6.31
C GLY A 562 5.17 -18.93 -5.22
N GLY A 563 4.42 -17.82 -5.45
CA GLY A 563 3.50 -17.26 -4.50
C GLY A 563 2.60 -18.31 -3.88
N GLY A 564 2.88 -18.62 -2.63
CA GLY A 564 1.98 -19.35 -1.77
C GLY A 564 0.74 -18.48 -1.57
N LYS A 565 -0.41 -18.98 -1.95
CA LYS A 565 -1.73 -18.45 -1.63
C LYS A 565 -1.88 -18.49 -0.11
N SER A 566 -1.62 -17.39 0.57
CA SER A 566 -2.11 -17.15 1.93
C SER A 566 -3.41 -16.36 1.80
N ALA A 567 -4.52 -17.07 1.87
CA ALA A 567 -5.83 -16.49 2.10
C ALA A 567 -5.90 -16.03 3.56
N SER A 568 -5.74 -14.74 3.81
CA SER A 568 -6.17 -14.11 5.07
C SER A 568 -7.51 -13.44 4.83
N THR A 569 -8.55 -14.08 5.26
CA THR A 569 -9.91 -13.57 5.42
C THR A 569 -9.91 -12.47 6.50
N TRP A 570 -10.17 -11.25 6.11
CA TRP A 570 -10.60 -10.18 7.02
C TRP A 570 -12.07 -9.89 6.75
N THR A 571 -12.91 -10.33 7.68
CA THR A 571 -14.31 -9.90 7.79
C THR A 571 -14.35 -8.60 8.59
N GLY A 572 -14.57 -7.47 7.93
CA GLY A 572 -14.87 -6.19 8.53
C GLY A 572 -16.34 -5.87 8.39
N GLY A 573 -17.06 -5.82 9.50
CA GLY A 573 -18.45 -5.43 9.55
C GLY A 573 -18.62 -3.94 9.27
N GLY A 574 -19.57 -3.62 8.38
CA GLY A 574 -19.99 -2.26 8.09
C GLY A 574 -20.94 -1.74 9.13
N GLY A 575 -20.70 -0.54 9.63
CA GLY A 575 -21.63 0.25 10.43
C GLY A 575 -21.89 1.57 9.75
N GLY A 576 -23.14 1.82 9.38
CA GLY A 576 -23.56 3.09 8.80
C GLY A 576 -23.55 4.22 9.83
N GLY A 577 -22.87 5.32 9.53
CA GLY A 577 -22.75 6.48 10.39
C GLY A 577 -23.83 7.52 10.16
N GLY A 578 -24.63 7.78 11.17
CA GLY A 578 -25.47 8.99 11.27
C GLY A 578 -24.61 10.20 11.65
N SER A 579 -24.87 11.35 11.04
CA SER A 579 -24.13 12.59 11.21
C SER A 579 -24.55 13.36 12.46
N GLY A 580 -23.59 13.72 13.30
CA GLY A 580 -23.58 14.90 14.16
C GLY A 580 -24.10 14.71 15.57
N GLY A 581 -23.23 14.34 16.46
CA GLY A 581 -23.35 14.53 17.91
C GLY A 581 -21.99 14.31 18.54
N GLY A 582 -21.55 15.23 19.40
CA GLY A 582 -20.32 15.03 20.16
C GLY A 582 -20.53 14.03 21.29
N GLY A 583 -19.45 13.56 21.92
CA GLY A 583 -19.49 12.69 23.09
C GLY A 583 -19.25 13.45 24.39
N GLY A 584 -19.71 12.91 25.49
CA GLY A 584 -19.37 13.36 26.82
C GLY A 584 -19.21 12.19 27.77
N GLY A 585 -18.28 12.25 28.67
CA GLY A 585 -17.98 11.15 29.60
C GLY A 585 -17.06 11.55 30.74
N GLY A 586 -16.70 10.56 31.54
CA GLY A 586 -15.65 10.60 32.53
C GLY A 586 -14.39 9.89 32.02
N TRP A 587 -13.26 10.20 32.57
CA TRP A 587 -11.98 9.61 32.25
C TRP A 587 -11.13 9.31 33.51
#